data_c7b3939ab140479adb881d108f783d3c
#
_entry.id   c7b3939ab140479adb881d108f783d3c
#
_cell.length_a   1.000
_cell.length_b   1.000
_cell.length_c   1.000
_cell.angle_alpha   90.00
_cell.angle_beta   90.00
_cell.angle_gamma   90.00
#
_symmetry.space_group_name_H-M   'P 1'
#
loop_
_entity.id
_entity.type
_entity.pdbx_description
1 polymer ?
#
loop_
_entity_poly.entity_id
_entity_poly.type
_entity_poly.pdbx_seq_one_letter_code
_entity_poly.pdbx_strand_id
1 'polypeptide(L)'
;MAKSVYVCDQDADVAIKTMMAAVVGTAVVPAHVNWALTASAMGAGAVAIGKCYGVQLTKDEGWKFVKQFVLSEGMWFLSMNVGSKILSMLMESTGFGYAVGAALDAATSAAFAWAIGSTAKAYFRNEYLGKSKLTKEELGEIFRKAFREQKNK
;
A
#
# COMPACT_ATOMS: atom_id res chain seq x y z
N MET A 1 -21.01 -19.50 6.42
CA MET A 1 -21.72 -18.22 6.50
C MET A 1 -20.79 -17.06 6.19
N ALA A 2 -21.22 -16.16 5.33
CA ALA A 2 -20.43 -14.97 5.02
C ALA A 2 -20.40 -14.04 6.24
N LYS A 3 -19.24 -13.46 6.53
CA LYS A 3 -19.10 -12.44 7.59
C LYS A 3 -19.88 -11.19 7.18
N SER A 4 -20.40 -10.46 8.18
CA SER A 4 -20.98 -9.15 7.88
C SER A 4 -19.87 -8.20 7.39
N VAL A 5 -20.25 -7.24 6.56
CA VAL A 5 -19.29 -6.25 6.05
C VAL A 5 -18.62 -5.48 7.20
N TYR A 6 -19.34 -5.26 8.28
CA TYR A 6 -18.80 -4.59 9.46
C TYR A 6 -17.62 -5.36 10.08
N VAL A 7 -17.75 -6.69 10.20
CA VAL A 7 -16.68 -7.54 10.71
C VAL A 7 -15.51 -7.56 9.74
N CYS A 8 -15.79 -7.65 8.44
CA CYS A 8 -14.74 -7.59 7.42
C CYS A 8 -13.97 -6.25 7.49
N ASP A 9 -14.69 -5.16 7.67
CA ASP A 9 -14.07 -3.83 7.79
C ASP A 9 -13.17 -3.73 9.02
N GLN A 10 -13.59 -4.27 10.15
CA GLN A 10 -12.76 -4.29 11.36
C GLN A 10 -11.52 -5.16 11.18
N ASP A 11 -11.67 -6.34 10.60
CA ASP A 11 -10.54 -7.22 10.33
C ASP A 11 -9.55 -6.57 9.35
N ALA A 12 -10.07 -5.87 8.34
CA ALA A 12 -9.24 -5.13 7.39
C ALA A 12 -8.47 -4.00 8.07
N ASP A 13 -9.10 -3.27 8.99
CA ASP A 13 -8.42 -2.19 9.74
C ASP A 13 -7.28 -2.75 10.59
N VAL A 14 -7.45 -3.91 11.20
CA VAL A 14 -6.38 -4.59 11.93
C VAL A 14 -5.25 -4.99 10.97
N ALA A 15 -5.59 -5.52 9.80
CA ALA A 15 -4.59 -5.89 8.79
C ALA A 15 -3.80 -4.67 8.31
N ILE A 16 -4.46 -3.52 8.11
CA ILE A 16 -3.79 -2.26 7.72
C ILE A 16 -2.82 -1.81 8.81
N LYS A 17 -3.24 -1.81 10.05
CA LYS A 17 -2.38 -1.41 11.18
C LYS A 17 -1.18 -2.35 11.33
N THR A 18 -1.39 -3.64 11.13
CA THR A 18 -0.30 -4.64 11.16
C THR A 18 0.69 -4.36 10.03
N MET A 19 0.20 -4.07 8.83
CA MET A 19 1.05 -3.72 7.69
C MET A 19 1.83 -2.44 7.97
N MET A 20 1.19 -1.41 8.51
CA MET A 20 1.86 -0.16 8.87
C MET A 20 2.99 -0.39 9.87
N ALA A 21 2.75 -1.18 10.91
CA ALA A 21 3.77 -1.50 11.91
C ALA A 21 4.96 -2.24 11.27
N ALA A 22 4.69 -3.19 10.40
CA ALA A 22 5.74 -3.93 9.70
C ALA A 22 6.56 -3.01 8.78
N VAL A 23 5.91 -2.12 8.04
CA VAL A 23 6.57 -1.18 7.12
C VAL A 23 7.39 -0.14 7.90
N VAL A 24 6.87 0.39 8.99
CA VAL A 24 7.60 1.32 9.87
C VAL A 24 8.84 0.65 10.43
N GLY A 25 8.73 -0.61 10.85
CA GLY A 25 9.86 -1.39 11.34
C GLY A 25 11.02 -1.52 10.33
N THR A 26 10.73 -1.46 9.03
CA THR A 26 11.77 -1.53 8.01
C THR A 26 12.59 -0.25 7.87
N ALA A 27 12.12 0.86 8.41
CA ALA A 27 12.78 2.17 8.25
C ALA A 27 14.18 2.23 8.90
N VAL A 28 14.49 1.30 9.81
CA VAL A 28 15.77 1.25 10.51
C VAL A 28 16.85 0.43 9.80
N VAL A 29 16.50 -0.23 8.69
CA VAL A 29 17.45 -1.06 7.93
C VAL A 29 17.99 -0.32 6.72
N PRO A 30 19.16 -0.74 6.17
CA PRO A 30 19.72 -0.10 4.96
C PRO A 30 18.73 -0.06 3.78
N ALA A 31 18.83 0.97 2.95
CA ALA A 31 17.86 1.25 1.89
C ALA A 31 17.57 0.06 0.97
N HIS A 32 18.60 -0.67 0.54
CA HIS A 32 18.41 -1.80 -0.38
C HIS A 32 17.67 -2.98 0.26
N VAL A 33 17.87 -3.21 1.56
CA VAL A 33 17.14 -4.23 2.33
C VAL A 33 15.77 -3.70 2.73
N ASN A 34 15.72 -2.42 3.11
CA ASN A 34 14.49 -1.72 3.46
C ASN A 34 13.43 -1.87 2.37
N TRP A 35 13.81 -1.63 1.12
CA TRP A 35 12.86 -1.76 0.01
C TRP A 35 12.28 -3.16 -0.10
N ALA A 36 13.11 -4.19 -0.07
CA ALA A 36 12.65 -5.57 -0.18
C ALA A 36 11.68 -5.94 0.94
N LEU A 37 12.00 -5.53 2.18
CA LEU A 37 11.16 -5.78 3.34
C LEU A 37 9.85 -4.99 3.26
N THR A 38 9.92 -3.74 2.85
CA THR A 38 8.76 -2.87 2.68
C THR A 38 7.79 -3.43 1.63
N ALA A 39 8.33 -3.82 0.49
CA ALA A 39 7.54 -4.42 -0.60
C ALA A 39 6.87 -5.72 -0.14
N SER A 40 7.62 -6.57 0.56
CA SER A 40 7.09 -7.82 1.11
C SER A 40 5.96 -7.56 2.12
N ALA A 41 6.15 -6.59 3.01
CA ALA A 41 5.14 -6.23 4.01
C ALA A 41 3.86 -5.69 3.35
N MET A 42 4.00 -4.83 2.35
CA MET A 42 2.85 -4.26 1.65
C MET A 42 2.11 -5.31 0.82
N GLY A 43 2.83 -6.19 0.14
CA GLY A 43 2.23 -7.30 -0.61
C GLY A 43 1.46 -8.25 0.32
N ALA A 44 2.07 -8.63 1.45
CA ALA A 44 1.42 -9.46 2.45
C ALA A 44 0.19 -8.77 3.06
N GLY A 45 0.27 -7.46 3.27
CA GLY A 45 -0.85 -6.65 3.76
C GLY A 45 -2.02 -6.68 2.79
N ALA A 46 -1.76 -6.51 1.50
CA ALA A 46 -2.81 -6.56 0.46
C ALA A 46 -3.47 -7.95 0.43
N VAL A 47 -2.69 -9.02 0.55
CA VAL A 47 -3.21 -10.39 0.64
C VAL A 47 -4.12 -10.56 1.86
N ALA A 48 -3.68 -10.07 3.02
CA ALA A 48 -4.44 -10.16 4.26
C ALA A 48 -5.77 -9.38 4.17
N ILE A 49 -5.74 -8.18 3.59
CA ILE A 49 -6.94 -7.36 3.41
C ILE A 49 -7.92 -8.05 2.46
N GLY A 50 -7.42 -8.56 1.33
CA GLY A 50 -8.25 -9.32 0.39
C GLY A 50 -8.94 -10.50 1.08
N LYS A 51 -8.20 -11.23 1.90
CA LYS A 51 -8.73 -12.38 2.64
C LYS A 51 -9.87 -11.99 3.57
N CYS A 52 -9.81 -10.81 4.19
CA CYS A 52 -10.90 -10.32 5.06
C CYS A 52 -12.23 -10.25 4.30
N TYR A 53 -12.19 -9.96 3.02
CA TYR A 53 -13.37 -9.86 2.15
C TYR A 53 -13.60 -11.12 1.30
N GLY A 54 -12.96 -12.22 1.65
CA GLY A 54 -13.16 -13.50 0.96
C GLY A 54 -12.39 -13.65 -0.34
N VAL A 55 -11.43 -12.77 -0.62
CA VAL A 55 -10.61 -12.83 -1.84
C VAL A 55 -9.28 -13.52 -1.51
N GLN A 56 -9.01 -14.63 -2.19
CA GLN A 56 -7.76 -15.38 -2.02
C GLN A 56 -6.74 -14.88 -3.04
N LEU A 57 -5.71 -14.19 -2.55
CA LEU A 57 -4.62 -13.69 -3.38
C LEU A 57 -3.33 -14.47 -3.09
N THR A 58 -2.54 -14.73 -4.13
CA THR A 58 -1.17 -15.19 -3.96
C THR A 58 -0.28 -14.01 -3.58
N LYS A 59 0.93 -14.28 -3.10
CA LYS A 59 1.92 -13.23 -2.83
C LYS A 59 2.19 -12.37 -4.05
N ASP A 60 2.30 -12.99 -5.23
CA ASP A 60 2.52 -12.28 -6.49
C ASP A 60 1.36 -11.35 -6.84
N GLU A 61 0.14 -11.81 -6.65
CA GLU A 61 -1.05 -10.99 -6.90
C GLU A 61 -1.13 -9.82 -5.93
N GLY A 62 -0.82 -10.04 -4.66
CA GLY A 62 -0.74 -8.99 -3.66
C GLY A 62 0.31 -7.94 -4.03
N TRP A 63 1.49 -8.37 -4.46
CA TRP A 63 2.55 -7.47 -4.92
C TRP A 63 2.15 -6.71 -6.18
N LYS A 64 1.53 -7.38 -7.14
CA LYS A 64 1.03 -6.72 -8.37
C LYS A 64 0.01 -5.64 -8.05
N PHE A 65 -0.87 -5.88 -7.08
CA PHE A 65 -1.84 -4.89 -6.62
C PHE A 65 -1.12 -3.65 -6.08
N VAL A 66 -0.14 -3.83 -5.21
CA VAL A 66 0.66 -2.73 -4.65
C VAL A 66 1.42 -1.98 -5.74
N LYS A 67 2.08 -2.73 -6.62
CA LYS A 67 2.94 -2.18 -7.67
C LYS A 67 2.18 -1.25 -8.61
N GLN A 68 0.93 -1.53 -8.92
CA GLN A 68 0.15 -0.67 -9.80
C GLN A 68 0.00 0.75 -9.25
N PHE A 69 -0.12 0.91 -7.92
CA PHE A 69 -0.20 2.24 -7.30
C PHE A 69 1.16 2.91 -7.26
N VAL A 70 2.21 2.17 -6.98
CA VAL A 70 3.57 2.70 -7.00
C VAL A 70 3.88 3.28 -8.38
N LEU A 71 3.49 2.58 -9.44
CA LEU A 71 3.72 3.05 -10.81
C LEU A 71 2.78 4.19 -11.20
N SER A 72 1.49 4.09 -10.90
CA SER A 72 0.50 5.07 -11.35
C SER A 72 0.58 6.40 -10.60
N GLU A 73 1.01 6.40 -9.35
CA GLU A 73 1.06 7.60 -8.51
C GLU A 73 2.45 8.25 -8.44
N GLY A 74 3.43 7.73 -9.19
CA GLY A 74 4.80 8.22 -9.14
C GLY A 74 4.94 9.71 -9.42
N MET A 75 4.24 10.22 -10.45
CA MET A 75 4.29 11.63 -10.82
C MET A 75 3.68 12.52 -9.73
N TRP A 76 2.62 12.06 -9.09
CA TRP A 76 2.02 12.79 -7.98
C TRP A 76 2.99 12.90 -6.80
N PHE A 77 3.69 11.81 -6.47
CA PHE A 77 4.69 11.84 -5.41
C PHE A 77 5.82 12.81 -5.71
N LEU A 78 6.25 12.88 -6.96
CA LEU A 78 7.27 13.84 -7.38
C LEU A 78 6.83 15.28 -7.11
N SER A 79 5.55 15.60 -7.37
CA SER A 79 5.02 16.94 -7.16
C SER A 79 4.94 17.34 -5.69
N MET A 80 4.99 16.38 -4.77
CA MET A 80 4.86 16.63 -3.33
C MET A 80 6.18 16.68 -2.56
N ASN A 81 7.31 16.75 -3.25
CA ASN A 81 8.64 16.78 -2.62
C ASN A 81 8.99 15.56 -1.74
N VAL A 82 8.16 14.55 -1.73
CA VAL A 82 8.50 13.24 -1.14
C VAL A 82 8.99 12.30 -2.23
N GLY A 83 9.02 12.82 -3.46
CA GLY A 83 9.20 12.06 -4.67
C GLY A 83 10.53 11.35 -4.80
N SER A 84 11.61 11.91 -4.25
CA SER A 84 12.93 11.27 -4.37
C SER A 84 12.96 9.87 -3.75
N LYS A 85 12.35 9.73 -2.58
CA LYS A 85 12.27 8.45 -1.87
C LYS A 85 11.31 7.49 -2.55
N ILE A 86 10.14 7.98 -2.95
CA ILE A 86 9.13 7.17 -3.65
C ILE A 86 9.63 6.82 -5.05
N LEU A 87 10.29 7.75 -5.73
CA LEU A 87 10.89 7.49 -7.03
C LEU A 87 11.94 6.40 -6.93
N SER A 88 12.74 6.37 -5.85
CA SER A 88 13.69 5.30 -5.61
C SER A 88 12.98 3.94 -5.51
N MET A 89 11.85 3.87 -4.80
CA MET A 89 11.03 2.67 -4.73
C MET A 89 10.54 2.25 -6.12
N LEU A 90 10.06 3.21 -6.92
CA LEU A 90 9.60 2.94 -8.28
C LEU A 90 10.72 2.36 -9.13
N MET A 91 11.89 2.97 -9.09
CA MET A 91 13.05 2.54 -9.87
C MET A 91 13.50 1.14 -9.48
N GLU A 92 13.51 0.83 -8.19
CA GLU A 92 13.84 -0.51 -7.71
C GLU A 92 12.80 -1.54 -8.13
N SER A 93 11.52 -1.20 -8.01
CA SER A 93 10.43 -2.12 -8.35
C SER A 93 10.37 -2.46 -9.83
N THR A 94 10.87 -1.55 -10.69
CA THR A 94 10.93 -1.76 -12.14
C THR A 94 12.27 -2.32 -12.60
N GLY A 95 13.23 -2.49 -11.72
CA GLY A 95 14.58 -2.96 -12.07
C GLY A 95 15.47 -1.90 -12.70
N PHE A 96 15.08 -0.63 -12.67
CA PHE A 96 15.86 0.48 -13.21
C PHE A 96 16.85 1.04 -12.19
N GLY A 97 17.85 0.25 -11.86
CA GLY A 97 18.95 0.73 -11.05
C GLY A 97 18.67 0.76 -9.55
N TYR A 98 19.75 0.92 -8.81
CA TYR A 98 19.66 0.97 -7.36
C TYR A 98 19.07 2.29 -6.93
N ALA A 99 18.11 2.23 -6.04
CA ALA A 99 17.68 3.38 -5.31
C ALA A 99 18.89 4.07 -4.73
N VAL A 100 19.03 5.32 -5.05
CA VAL A 100 20.10 6.13 -4.51
C VAL A 100 19.81 6.32 -3.02
N GLY A 101 20.25 5.35 -2.23
CA GLY A 101 20.51 5.45 -0.81
C GLY A 101 19.45 6.03 0.13
N ALA A 102 18.21 6.19 -0.31
CA ALA A 102 17.21 6.85 0.53
C ALA A 102 16.19 5.86 1.07
N ALA A 103 16.42 5.37 2.27
CA ALA A 103 15.37 4.69 3.03
C ALA A 103 14.21 5.67 3.24
N LEU A 104 12.99 5.17 3.16
CA LEU A 104 11.82 5.98 3.54
C LEU A 104 11.89 6.25 5.04
N ASP A 105 11.62 7.50 5.45
CA ASP A 105 11.44 7.78 6.86
C ASP A 105 10.17 7.10 7.40
N ALA A 106 10.10 6.95 8.71
CA ALA A 106 9.00 6.23 9.35
C ALA A 106 7.64 6.85 9.04
N ALA A 107 7.55 8.18 9.04
CA ALA A 107 6.28 8.88 8.79
C ALA A 107 5.80 8.68 7.34
N THR A 108 6.71 8.77 6.37
CA THR A 108 6.39 8.55 4.95
C THR A 108 6.02 7.09 4.70
N SER A 109 6.75 6.15 5.30
CA SER A 109 6.47 4.72 5.19
C SER A 109 5.09 4.39 5.76
N ALA A 110 4.76 4.94 6.92
CA ALA A 110 3.45 4.75 7.55
C ALA A 110 2.33 5.32 6.68
N ALA A 111 2.52 6.52 6.13
CA ALA A 111 1.53 7.16 5.26
C ALA A 111 1.31 6.35 3.97
N PHE A 112 2.39 5.83 3.40
CA PHE A 112 2.32 5.02 2.19
C PHE A 112 1.58 3.70 2.46
N ALA A 113 1.93 3.02 3.54
CA ALA A 113 1.26 1.78 3.93
C ALA A 113 -0.23 2.00 4.23
N TRP A 114 -0.55 3.09 4.93
CA TRP A 114 -1.93 3.46 5.20
C TRP A 114 -2.71 3.70 3.90
N ALA A 115 -2.11 4.41 2.95
CA ALA A 115 -2.73 4.69 1.66
C ALA A 115 -2.97 3.42 0.84
N ILE A 116 -1.99 2.53 0.77
CA ILE A 116 -2.12 1.23 0.09
C ILE A 116 -3.21 0.40 0.76
N GLY A 117 -3.18 0.30 2.08
CA GLY A 117 -4.15 -0.48 2.84
C GLY A 117 -5.57 0.05 2.70
N SER A 118 -5.73 1.36 2.78
CA SER A 118 -7.05 2.01 2.63
C SER A 118 -7.61 1.80 1.23
N THR A 119 -6.76 1.85 0.22
CA THR A 119 -7.16 1.61 -1.17
C THR A 119 -7.54 0.15 -1.39
N ALA A 120 -6.75 -0.78 -0.86
CA ALA A 120 -7.05 -2.21 -0.92
C ALA A 120 -8.39 -2.52 -0.23
N LYS A 121 -8.60 -1.95 0.96
CA LYS A 121 -9.86 -2.10 1.69
C LYS A 121 -11.04 -1.63 0.86
N ALA A 122 -10.96 -0.43 0.28
CA ALA A 122 -12.02 0.13 -0.55
C ALA A 122 -12.32 -0.76 -1.76
N TYR A 123 -11.27 -1.25 -2.42
CA TYR A 123 -11.40 -2.11 -3.60
C TYR A 123 -12.10 -3.44 -3.26
N PHE A 124 -11.59 -4.16 -2.28
CA PHE A 124 -12.14 -5.47 -1.91
C PHE A 124 -13.49 -5.36 -1.24
N ARG A 125 -13.72 -4.30 -0.46
CA ARG A 125 -15.03 -4.02 0.13
C ARG A 125 -16.09 -3.81 -0.94
N ASN A 126 -15.74 -3.07 -1.98
CA ASN A 126 -16.65 -2.84 -3.11
C ASN A 126 -17.04 -4.14 -3.81
N GLU A 127 -16.07 -5.01 -4.04
CA GLU A 127 -16.32 -6.34 -4.61
C GLU A 127 -17.19 -7.19 -3.69
N TYR A 128 -16.92 -7.17 -2.40
CA TYR A 128 -17.71 -7.92 -1.41
C TYR A 128 -19.17 -7.50 -1.40
N LEU A 129 -19.43 -6.20 -1.57
CA LEU A 129 -20.77 -5.65 -1.60
C LEU A 129 -21.45 -5.82 -2.97
N GLY A 130 -20.78 -6.41 -3.94
CA GLY A 130 -21.32 -6.59 -5.29
C GLY A 130 -21.48 -5.30 -6.08
N LYS A 131 -20.77 -4.24 -5.70
CA LYS A 131 -20.78 -2.97 -6.41
C LYS A 131 -19.84 -3.00 -7.61
N SER A 132 -19.99 -2.02 -8.52
CA SER A 132 -19.08 -1.86 -9.65
C SER A 132 -17.64 -1.69 -9.20
N LYS A 133 -16.69 -2.24 -9.95
CA LYS A 133 -15.26 -2.08 -9.66
C LYS A 133 -14.87 -0.61 -9.68
N LEU A 134 -14.04 -0.22 -8.73
CA LEU A 134 -13.48 1.13 -8.70
C LEU A 134 -12.54 1.33 -9.89
N THR A 135 -12.63 2.50 -10.51
CA THR A 135 -11.74 2.88 -11.62
C THR A 135 -10.35 3.21 -11.09
N LYS A 136 -9.36 3.27 -11.98
CA LYS A 136 -8.01 3.70 -11.62
C LYS A 136 -8.01 5.10 -11.02
N GLU A 137 -8.82 6.00 -11.56
CA GLU A 137 -8.96 7.38 -11.08
C GLU A 137 -9.52 7.41 -9.66
N GLU A 138 -10.57 6.63 -9.40
CA GLU A 138 -11.18 6.52 -8.07
C GLU A 138 -10.19 5.94 -7.05
N LEU A 139 -9.46 4.90 -7.44
CA LEU A 139 -8.45 4.29 -6.58
C LEU A 139 -7.31 5.26 -6.28
N GLY A 140 -6.88 6.02 -7.29
CA GLY A 140 -5.84 7.05 -7.13
C GLY A 140 -6.28 8.15 -6.17
N GLU A 141 -7.53 8.59 -6.26
CA GLU A 141 -8.09 9.60 -5.34
C GLU A 141 -8.12 9.10 -3.90
N ILE A 142 -8.57 7.86 -3.69
CA ILE A 142 -8.59 7.23 -2.36
C ILE A 142 -7.16 7.18 -1.80
N PHE A 143 -6.21 6.74 -2.62
CA PHE A 143 -4.81 6.64 -2.24
C PHE A 143 -4.25 8.00 -1.81
N ARG A 144 -4.40 9.01 -2.65
CA ARG A 144 -3.86 10.35 -2.38
C ARG A 144 -4.48 10.97 -1.13
N LYS A 145 -5.79 10.83 -0.96
CA LYS A 145 -6.49 11.32 0.23
C LYS A 145 -5.97 10.64 1.50
N ALA A 146 -5.90 9.32 1.50
CA ALA A 146 -5.43 8.55 2.64
C ALA A 146 -3.97 8.90 2.98
N PHE A 147 -3.11 9.05 1.98
CA PHE A 147 -1.72 9.43 2.18
C PHE A 147 -1.61 10.79 2.88
N ARG A 148 -2.34 11.80 2.38
CA ARG A 148 -2.32 13.14 2.98
C ARG A 148 -2.83 13.14 4.42
N GLU A 149 -3.92 12.44 4.68
CA GLU A 149 -4.50 12.35 6.02
C GLU A 149 -3.50 11.76 7.01
N GLN A 150 -2.83 10.69 6.65
CA GLN A 150 -1.87 10.04 7.53
C GLN A 150 -0.57 10.85 7.67
N LYS A 151 -0.10 11.46 6.58
CA LYS A 151 1.13 12.26 6.59
C LYS A 151 0.99 13.52 7.46
N ASN A 152 -0.20 14.06 7.58
CA ASN A 152 -0.49 15.28 8.34
C ASN A 152 -0.82 15.05 9.81
N LYS A 153 -0.79 13.80 10.26
CA LYS A 153 -1.01 13.48 11.68
C LYS A 153 0.22 13.73 12.54
#